data_38c1c5e2d8d1fd520335812a48bb1024
#
_entry.id   38c1c5e2d8d1fd520335812a48bb1024
#
_cell.length_a   1.000
_cell.length_b   1.000
_cell.length_c   1.000
_cell.angle_alpha   90.00
_cell.angle_beta   90.00
_cell.angle_gamma   90.00
#
_symmetry.space_group_name_H-M   'P 1'
#
loop_
_entity.id
_entity.type
_entity.pdbx_description
1 polymer ?
#
loop_
_entity_poly.entity_id
_entity_poly.type
_entity_poly.pdbx_seq_one_letter_code
_entity_poly.pdbx_strand_id
1 'polypeptide(L)'
;MKARLGAAVAALLLVAAAPAASRPIAYAGATTVMFDAGADRREALVFHAPRYWYSLGAGWQRHRSDDPTQTREVSFVRANLLARRWNLPSAQANAFVWGSVGSARGGGARGTGANAGFQIDYETLDFYSMLKSEWWTSSAWTYRSDTAQLGFAPYRHRYGGWATWLVGMVENNAGALSGTPEYSLLARFFNEKAWIEAGVNDRGDPRLMLMFNF
;
A
#
# COMPACT_ATOMS: atom_id res chain seq x y z
N MET A 1 15.34 -10.36 -44.46
CA MET A 1 14.46 -9.38 -43.81
C MET A 1 13.42 -9.98 -42.84
N LYS A 2 13.13 -11.28 -42.85
CA LYS A 2 12.10 -11.91 -41.96
C LYS A 2 12.56 -12.19 -40.51
N ALA A 3 13.87 -12.27 -40.23
CA ALA A 3 14.40 -12.58 -38.88
C ALA A 3 14.42 -11.38 -37.90
N ARG A 4 14.40 -10.13 -38.41
CA ARG A 4 14.42 -8.92 -37.56
C ARG A 4 13.05 -8.51 -37.05
N LEU A 5 11.96 -8.96 -37.65
CA LEU A 5 10.59 -8.66 -37.21
C LEU A 5 10.20 -9.52 -35.99
N GLY A 6 10.69 -10.75 -35.91
CA GLY A 6 10.43 -11.65 -34.78
C GLY A 6 11.08 -11.22 -33.48
N ALA A 7 12.25 -10.61 -33.53
CA ALA A 7 12.95 -10.11 -32.35
C ALA A 7 12.32 -8.85 -31.76
N ALA A 8 11.73 -7.98 -32.59
CA ALA A 8 11.03 -6.78 -32.15
C ALA A 8 9.68 -7.09 -31.48
N VAL A 9 8.96 -8.11 -31.96
CA VAL A 9 7.70 -8.55 -31.37
C VAL A 9 7.94 -9.28 -30.04
N ALA A 10 9.03 -10.07 -29.93
CA ALA A 10 9.42 -10.73 -28.68
C ALA A 10 9.89 -9.71 -27.61
N ALA A 11 10.57 -8.63 -28.03
CA ALA A 11 10.98 -7.56 -27.11
C ALA A 11 9.79 -6.71 -26.61
N LEU A 12 8.72 -6.58 -27.40
CA LEU A 12 7.52 -5.83 -27.00
C LEU A 12 6.64 -6.62 -26.02
N LEU A 13 6.72 -7.96 -26.02
CA LEU A 13 5.97 -8.84 -25.10
C LEU A 13 6.64 -9.00 -23.72
N LEU A 14 7.89 -8.61 -23.57
CA LEU A 14 8.64 -8.67 -22.29
C LEU A 14 8.43 -7.44 -21.40
N VAL A 15 7.70 -6.42 -21.84
CA VAL A 15 7.46 -5.17 -21.05
C VAL A 15 6.22 -5.26 -20.15
N ALA A 16 5.42 -6.31 -20.22
CA ALA A 16 4.07 -6.35 -19.63
C ALA A 16 3.92 -7.20 -18.35
N ALA A 17 4.99 -7.68 -17.75
CA ALA A 17 4.89 -8.46 -16.51
C ALA A 17 5.39 -7.66 -15.31
N ALA A 18 4.67 -6.59 -14.92
CA ALA A 18 4.85 -6.00 -13.61
C ALA A 18 3.88 -6.67 -12.65
N PRO A 19 4.35 -7.42 -11.64
CA PRO A 19 3.49 -7.91 -10.58
C PRO A 19 2.82 -6.72 -9.89
N ALA A 20 1.52 -6.83 -9.61
CA ALA A 20 0.76 -5.78 -8.94
C ALA A 20 0.99 -5.86 -7.44
N ALA A 21 2.01 -5.18 -6.93
CA ALA A 21 2.14 -4.94 -5.51
C ALA A 21 1.07 -3.93 -5.05
N SER A 22 0.70 -3.94 -3.77
CA SER A 22 -0.15 -2.90 -3.15
C SER A 22 0.54 -1.54 -3.28
N ARG A 23 0.34 -0.90 -4.40
CA ARG A 23 1.03 0.33 -4.82
C ARG A 23 0.04 1.49 -4.78
N PRO A 24 0.49 2.67 -4.34
CA PRO A 24 -0.32 3.89 -4.37
C PRO A 24 -0.73 4.31 -5.78
N ILE A 25 -0.13 3.71 -6.82
CA ILE A 25 -0.37 4.00 -8.23
C ILE A 25 -0.43 2.68 -8.99
N ALA A 26 -1.57 2.37 -9.61
CA ALA A 26 -1.75 1.20 -10.46
C ALA A 26 -1.16 1.43 -11.87
N TYR A 27 -2.00 1.59 -12.88
CA TYR A 27 -1.62 1.89 -14.26
C TYR A 27 -2.25 3.21 -14.71
N ALA A 28 -1.78 3.77 -15.81
CA ALA A 28 -2.33 5.02 -16.33
C ALA A 28 -3.81 4.86 -16.70
N GLY A 29 -4.65 5.78 -16.21
CA GLY A 29 -6.10 5.75 -16.39
C GLY A 29 -6.86 4.94 -15.34
N ALA A 30 -6.18 4.17 -14.49
CA ALA A 30 -6.85 3.36 -13.46
C ALA A 30 -7.45 4.20 -12.33
N THR A 31 -8.57 3.73 -11.82
CA THR A 31 -9.11 4.14 -10.52
C THR A 31 -8.92 2.99 -9.53
N THR A 32 -8.26 3.27 -8.42
CA THR A 32 -7.99 2.29 -7.35
C THR A 32 -8.86 2.61 -6.14
N VAL A 33 -9.55 1.60 -5.62
CA VAL A 33 -10.26 1.66 -4.33
C VAL A 33 -9.56 0.71 -3.38
N MET A 34 -9.23 1.20 -2.18
CA MET A 34 -8.56 0.42 -1.13
C MET A 34 -9.34 0.51 0.17
N PHE A 35 -9.34 -0.59 0.89
CA PHE A 35 -9.82 -0.67 2.26
C PHE A 35 -8.81 -1.47 3.08
N ASP A 36 -8.38 -0.92 4.21
CA ASP A 36 -7.49 -1.58 5.18
C ASP A 36 -8.16 -1.57 6.56
N ALA A 37 -8.14 -2.70 7.24
CA ALA A 37 -8.69 -2.85 8.58
C ALA A 37 -7.78 -3.73 9.43
N GLY A 38 -7.33 -3.17 10.52
CA GLY A 38 -6.62 -3.85 11.61
C GLY A 38 -7.29 -3.58 12.94
N ALA A 39 -6.66 -4.01 14.02
CA ALA A 39 -7.16 -3.83 15.39
C ALA A 39 -7.37 -2.34 15.72
N ASP A 40 -6.39 -1.53 15.40
CA ASP A 40 -6.31 -0.13 15.85
C ASP A 40 -6.53 0.87 14.70
N ARG A 41 -6.52 0.42 13.43
CA ARG A 41 -6.66 1.28 12.26
C ARG A 41 -7.67 0.75 11.26
N ARG A 42 -8.45 1.66 10.70
CA ARG A 42 -9.25 1.44 9.50
C ARG A 42 -8.97 2.57 8.53
N GLU A 43 -8.84 2.22 7.26
CA GLU A 43 -8.57 3.18 6.19
C GLU A 43 -9.40 2.84 4.97
N ALA A 44 -9.92 3.85 4.31
CA ALA A 44 -10.58 3.75 3.01
C ALA A 44 -10.00 4.82 2.09
N LEU A 45 -9.59 4.42 0.88
CA LEU A 45 -8.92 5.28 -0.09
C LEU A 45 -9.53 5.08 -1.47
N VAL A 46 -9.61 6.16 -2.22
CA VAL A 46 -9.89 6.13 -3.66
C VAL A 46 -8.91 7.03 -4.38
N PHE A 47 -8.24 6.50 -5.40
CA PHE A 47 -7.26 7.21 -6.21
C PHE A 47 -7.57 7.05 -7.69
N HIS A 48 -7.34 8.11 -8.45
CA HIS A 48 -7.26 8.03 -9.90
C HIS A 48 -5.84 8.33 -10.36
N ALA A 49 -5.30 7.52 -11.27
CA ALA A 49 -3.94 7.66 -11.80
C ALA A 49 -3.98 8.16 -13.25
N PRO A 50 -3.99 9.49 -13.53
CA PRO A 50 -3.99 10.01 -14.90
C PRO A 50 -2.74 9.58 -15.68
N ARG A 51 -1.64 9.30 -14.97
CA ARG A 51 -0.38 8.80 -15.52
C ARG A 51 0.18 7.71 -14.61
N TYR A 52 1.06 6.87 -15.14
CA TYR A 52 1.71 5.77 -14.41
C TYR A 52 2.60 6.22 -13.23
N TRP A 53 2.95 7.50 -13.16
CA TRP A 53 3.87 8.03 -12.17
C TRP A 53 3.23 8.91 -11.08
N TYR A 54 1.93 9.24 -11.19
CA TYR A 54 1.21 9.92 -10.12
C TYR A 54 -0.26 9.51 -10.07
N SER A 55 -0.83 9.61 -8.89
CA SER A 55 -2.27 9.51 -8.66
C SER A 55 -2.74 10.57 -7.68
N LEU A 56 -4.00 10.95 -7.84
CA LEU A 56 -4.70 11.89 -6.97
C LEU A 56 -5.94 11.21 -6.40
N GLY A 57 -6.27 11.50 -5.16
CA GLY A 57 -7.44 10.89 -4.57
C GLY A 57 -7.81 11.45 -3.23
N ALA A 58 -8.72 10.75 -2.57
CA ALA A 58 -9.23 11.07 -1.26
C ALA A 58 -9.22 9.83 -0.38
N GLY A 59 -9.21 10.05 0.93
CA GLY A 59 -9.23 8.99 1.89
C GLY A 59 -9.83 9.41 3.22
N TRP A 60 -10.08 8.39 3.99
CA TRP A 60 -10.50 8.50 5.36
C TRP A 60 -9.74 7.47 6.18
N GLN A 61 -9.23 7.90 7.34
CA GLN A 61 -8.60 7.03 8.32
C GLN A 61 -9.26 7.23 9.68
N ARG A 62 -9.39 6.13 10.40
CA ARG A 62 -9.83 6.11 11.79
C ARG A 62 -8.85 5.28 12.59
N HIS A 63 -8.34 5.87 13.67
CA HIS A 63 -7.48 5.22 14.63
C HIS A 63 -8.20 5.05 15.96
N ARG A 64 -8.15 3.85 16.50
CA ARG A 64 -8.60 3.55 17.84
C ARG A 64 -7.42 3.82 18.79
N SER A 65 -7.66 4.51 19.88
CA SER A 65 -6.70 4.67 20.98
C SER A 65 -6.86 3.51 21.96
N ASP A 66 -5.85 3.29 22.80
CA ASP A 66 -5.96 2.40 23.98
C ASP A 66 -7.14 2.81 24.87
N ASP A 67 -7.51 4.10 24.87
CA ASP A 67 -8.78 4.58 25.38
C ASP A 67 -9.84 4.51 24.26
N PRO A 68 -10.80 3.56 24.33
CA PRO A 68 -11.81 3.38 23.28
C PRO A 68 -12.73 4.60 23.12
N THR A 69 -12.73 5.54 24.07
CA THR A 69 -13.50 6.80 23.98
C THR A 69 -12.79 7.86 23.13
N GLN A 70 -11.50 7.70 22.88
CA GLN A 70 -10.68 8.64 22.11
C GLN A 70 -10.43 8.17 20.68
N THR A 71 -11.47 8.15 19.88
CA THR A 71 -11.33 7.91 18.45
C THR A 71 -10.71 9.11 17.75
N ARG A 72 -9.72 8.86 16.89
CA ARG A 72 -9.08 9.86 16.03
C ARG A 72 -9.42 9.57 14.58
N GLU A 73 -9.84 10.58 13.86
CA GLU A 73 -10.24 10.44 12.46
C GLU A 73 -9.66 11.57 11.63
N VAL A 74 -9.39 11.26 10.36
CA VAL A 74 -9.01 12.24 9.37
C VAL A 74 -9.64 11.90 8.02
N SER A 75 -10.24 12.91 7.38
CA SER A 75 -10.66 12.85 5.98
C SER A 75 -9.76 13.77 5.18
N PHE A 76 -9.19 13.29 4.07
CA PHE A 76 -8.10 14.00 3.38
C PHE A 76 -8.16 13.82 1.87
N VAL A 77 -7.48 14.72 1.17
CA VAL A 77 -7.06 14.54 -0.21
C VAL A 77 -5.57 14.21 -0.23
N ARG A 78 -5.15 13.36 -1.19
CA ARG A 78 -3.78 12.83 -1.29
C ARG A 78 -3.27 12.88 -2.72
N ALA A 79 -2.03 13.26 -2.88
CA ALA A 79 -1.27 13.08 -4.10
C ALA A 79 -0.18 12.03 -3.84
N ASN A 80 -0.09 11.01 -4.69
CA ASN A 80 0.97 10.00 -4.68
C ASN A 80 1.86 10.20 -5.91
N LEU A 81 3.14 9.98 -5.76
CA LEU A 81 4.16 10.09 -6.80
C LEU A 81 5.05 8.85 -6.79
N LEU A 82 5.24 8.23 -7.94
CA LEU A 82 6.30 7.26 -8.20
C LEU A 82 7.61 8.03 -8.43
N ALA A 83 8.41 8.20 -7.38
CA ALA A 83 9.66 8.95 -7.44
C ALA A 83 10.71 8.23 -8.29
N ARG A 84 10.76 6.89 -8.19
CA ARG A 84 11.68 6.07 -8.98
C ARG A 84 11.16 4.67 -9.20
N ARG A 85 11.46 4.10 -10.37
CA ARG A 85 11.28 2.68 -10.69
C ARG A 85 12.57 2.12 -11.29
N TRP A 86 12.97 0.98 -10.80
CA TRP A 86 14.08 0.19 -11.34
C TRP A 86 13.51 -1.11 -11.90
N ASN A 87 13.60 -1.29 -13.21
CA ASN A 87 13.26 -2.54 -13.87
C ASN A 87 14.55 -3.34 -14.05
N LEU A 88 14.70 -4.38 -13.26
CA LEU A 88 15.82 -5.31 -13.28
C LEU A 88 15.45 -6.55 -14.10
N PRO A 89 16.42 -7.36 -14.58
CA PRO A 89 16.11 -8.53 -15.42
C PRO A 89 15.13 -9.53 -14.82
N SER A 90 15.11 -9.70 -13.50
CA SER A 90 14.25 -10.66 -12.79
C SER A 90 13.51 -10.04 -11.60
N ALA A 91 13.53 -8.72 -11.47
CA ALA A 91 12.95 -8.02 -10.34
C ALA A 91 12.48 -6.62 -10.73
N GLN A 92 11.65 -6.04 -9.88
CA GLN A 92 11.29 -4.62 -9.93
C GLN A 92 11.44 -4.01 -8.54
N ALA A 93 11.99 -2.78 -8.49
CA ALA A 93 11.96 -1.97 -7.28
C ALA A 93 11.29 -0.63 -7.56
N ASN A 94 10.58 -0.10 -6.58
CA ASN A 94 9.89 1.18 -6.68
C ASN A 94 10.14 2.00 -5.42
N ALA A 95 10.15 3.32 -5.61
CA ALA A 95 10.10 4.29 -4.53
C ALA A 95 8.91 5.23 -4.78
N PHE A 96 8.00 5.29 -3.82
CA PHE A 96 6.84 6.16 -3.83
C PHE A 96 6.96 7.18 -2.70
N VAL A 97 6.42 8.37 -2.94
CA VAL A 97 6.19 9.37 -1.91
C VAL A 97 4.77 9.92 -2.04
N TRP A 98 4.21 10.40 -0.95
CA TRP A 98 2.90 11.05 -0.97
C TRP A 98 2.81 12.18 0.02
N GLY A 99 1.86 13.07 -0.24
CA GLY A 99 1.43 14.12 0.66
C GLY A 99 -0.09 14.23 0.70
N SER A 100 -0.61 14.56 1.86
CA SER A 100 -2.05 14.71 2.09
C SER A 100 -2.33 15.94 2.94
N VAL A 101 -3.50 16.52 2.73
CA VAL A 101 -4.07 17.55 3.62
C VAL A 101 -5.54 17.24 3.86
N GLY A 102 -6.03 17.53 5.05
CA GLY A 102 -7.41 17.19 5.39
C GLY A 102 -7.89 17.76 6.71
N SER A 103 -9.06 17.33 7.12
CA SER A 103 -9.69 17.67 8.38
C SER A 103 -9.49 16.53 9.38
N ALA A 104 -8.83 16.80 10.48
CA ALA A 104 -8.56 15.87 11.58
C ALA A 104 -9.42 16.18 12.78
N ARG A 105 -9.85 15.13 13.49
CA ARG A 105 -10.60 15.24 14.77
C ARG A 105 -10.16 14.13 15.72
N GLY A 106 -10.18 14.43 17.02
CA GLY A 106 -9.87 13.47 18.09
C GLY A 106 -9.77 14.14 19.43
N GLY A 107 -10.16 13.45 20.50
CA GLY A 107 -10.12 13.97 21.88
C GLY A 107 -10.93 15.25 22.09
N GLY A 108 -12.02 15.44 21.34
CA GLY A 108 -12.83 16.67 21.38
C GLY A 108 -12.29 17.84 20.53
N ALA A 109 -11.07 17.74 20.01
CA ALA A 109 -10.46 18.76 19.16
C ALA A 109 -10.73 18.51 17.67
N ARG A 110 -10.72 19.59 16.88
CA ARG A 110 -10.77 19.56 15.41
C ARG A 110 -9.71 20.49 14.85
N GLY A 111 -9.16 20.14 13.69
CA GLY A 111 -8.18 20.98 13.01
C GLY A 111 -7.81 20.46 11.65
N THR A 112 -6.95 21.21 10.99
CA THR A 112 -6.33 20.78 9.74
C THR A 112 -5.24 19.77 10.04
N GLY A 113 -5.22 18.67 9.29
CA GLY A 113 -4.15 17.67 9.32
C GLY A 113 -3.36 17.69 8.02
N ALA A 114 -2.07 17.45 8.13
CA ALA A 114 -1.18 17.23 7.01
C ALA A 114 -0.45 15.89 7.18
N ASN A 115 -0.15 15.24 6.05
CA ASN A 115 0.54 13.96 6.03
C ASN A 115 1.64 14.00 4.99
N ALA A 116 2.73 13.31 5.31
CA ALA A 116 3.74 12.92 4.34
C ALA A 116 4.10 11.45 4.57
N GLY A 117 4.51 10.77 3.52
CA GLY A 117 4.98 9.40 3.63
C GLY A 117 5.77 8.93 2.42
N PHE A 118 6.42 7.79 2.60
CA PHE A 118 7.13 7.10 1.53
C PHE A 118 6.96 5.58 1.65
N GLN A 119 7.14 4.92 0.51
CA GLN A 119 7.23 3.46 0.42
C GLN A 119 8.34 3.10 -0.55
N ILE A 120 9.12 2.10 -0.18
CA ILE A 120 10.10 1.45 -1.06
C ILE A 120 9.73 -0.02 -1.10
N ASP A 121 9.61 -0.58 -2.28
CA ASP A 121 9.36 -2.01 -2.47
C ASP A 121 10.35 -2.63 -3.46
N TYR A 122 10.62 -3.91 -3.25
CA TYR A 122 11.39 -4.76 -4.14
C TYR A 122 10.67 -6.09 -4.31
N GLU A 123 10.51 -6.55 -5.54
CA GLU A 123 9.72 -7.72 -5.86
C GLU A 123 10.37 -8.53 -6.99
N THR A 124 10.41 -9.84 -6.80
CA THR A 124 10.70 -10.85 -7.81
C THR A 124 9.45 -11.72 -8.04
N LEU A 125 9.54 -12.81 -8.76
CA LEU A 125 8.43 -13.80 -8.88
C LEU A 125 8.24 -14.62 -7.60
N ASP A 126 9.24 -14.70 -6.74
CA ASP A 126 9.26 -15.60 -5.59
C ASP A 126 9.41 -14.84 -4.25
N PHE A 127 9.89 -13.59 -4.27
CA PHE A 127 10.21 -12.80 -3.09
C PHE A 127 9.72 -11.35 -3.20
N TYR A 128 9.20 -10.83 -2.09
CA TYR A 128 8.75 -9.44 -1.94
C TYR A 128 9.30 -8.85 -0.65
N SER A 129 9.71 -7.60 -0.69
CA SER A 129 10.00 -6.80 0.49
C SER A 129 9.49 -5.38 0.34
N MET A 130 9.08 -4.77 1.45
CA MET A 130 8.57 -3.40 1.49
C MET A 130 8.93 -2.73 2.81
N LEU A 131 9.29 -1.45 2.70
CA LEU A 131 9.38 -0.52 3.81
C LEU A 131 8.47 0.67 3.52
N LYS A 132 7.65 1.04 4.49
CA LYS A 132 6.73 2.19 4.41
C LYS A 132 6.86 3.00 5.69
N SER A 133 6.85 4.32 5.57
CA SER A 133 6.73 5.23 6.71
C SER A 133 5.76 6.34 6.38
N GLU A 134 4.94 6.70 7.35
CA GLU A 134 3.88 7.69 7.22
C GLU A 134 3.80 8.55 8.47
N TRP A 135 3.73 9.87 8.28
CA TRP A 135 3.64 10.86 9.37
C TRP A 135 2.41 11.73 9.18
N TRP A 136 1.59 11.80 10.22
CA TRP A 136 0.48 12.74 10.32
C TRP A 136 0.77 13.79 11.39
N THR A 137 0.47 15.03 11.07
CA THR A 137 0.50 16.14 12.02
C THR A 137 -0.81 16.94 11.93
N SER A 138 -1.37 17.28 13.08
CA SER A 138 -2.54 18.14 13.19
C SER A 138 -2.53 18.84 14.53
N SER A 139 -3.39 19.84 14.71
CA SER A 139 -3.60 20.48 16.01
C SER A 139 -4.31 19.56 17.02
N ALA A 140 -4.97 18.49 16.55
CA ALA A 140 -5.69 17.55 17.41
C ALA A 140 -4.80 16.38 17.87
N TRP A 141 -3.88 15.90 17.02
CA TRP A 141 -3.01 14.75 17.30
C TRP A 141 -1.88 14.63 16.28
N THR A 142 -0.84 13.91 16.66
CA THR A 142 0.26 13.49 15.77
C THR A 142 0.34 11.98 15.74
N TYR A 143 0.81 11.43 14.63
CA TYR A 143 0.90 10.00 14.42
C TYR A 143 2.06 9.67 13.47
N ARG A 144 2.74 8.57 13.74
CA ARG A 144 3.71 7.96 12.84
C ARG A 144 3.46 6.46 12.76
N SER A 145 3.55 5.89 11.56
CA SER A 145 3.54 4.46 11.34
C SER A 145 4.72 4.07 10.47
N ASP A 146 5.49 3.11 10.93
CA ASP A 146 6.58 2.47 10.19
C ASP A 146 6.19 1.01 9.96
N THR A 147 6.18 0.56 8.70
CA THR A 147 5.79 -0.80 8.33
C THR A 147 6.91 -1.46 7.53
N ALA A 148 7.24 -2.69 7.87
CA ALA A 148 8.09 -3.56 7.07
C ALA A 148 7.33 -4.83 6.71
N GLN A 149 7.48 -5.30 5.46
CA GLN A 149 6.92 -6.57 4.99
C GLN A 149 7.98 -7.40 4.30
N LEU A 150 7.89 -8.72 4.50
CA LEU A 150 8.62 -9.74 3.74
C LEU A 150 7.62 -10.78 3.26
N GLY A 151 7.63 -11.08 1.97
CA GLY A 151 6.72 -12.03 1.35
C GLY A 151 7.44 -13.09 0.54
N PHE A 152 6.85 -14.28 0.53
CA PHE A 152 7.31 -15.41 -0.25
C PHE A 152 6.14 -16.02 -1.02
N ALA A 153 6.33 -16.27 -2.33
CA ALA A 153 5.37 -16.97 -3.17
C ALA A 153 5.68 -18.49 -3.16
N PRO A 154 4.77 -19.35 -2.68
CA PRO A 154 5.02 -20.79 -2.61
C PRO A 154 5.04 -21.47 -3.98
N TYR A 155 4.56 -20.79 -5.02
CA TYR A 155 4.60 -21.25 -6.41
C TYR A 155 4.63 -20.05 -7.38
N ARG A 156 5.16 -20.27 -8.57
CA ARG A 156 5.14 -19.28 -9.65
C ARG A 156 3.79 -19.31 -10.37
N HIS A 157 3.10 -18.20 -10.32
CA HIS A 157 1.82 -18.02 -11.00
C HIS A 157 2.02 -17.68 -12.49
N ARG A 158 1.00 -17.99 -13.31
CA ARG A 158 0.95 -17.58 -14.72
C ARG A 158 0.41 -16.16 -14.79
N TYR A 159 0.81 -15.43 -15.85
CA TYR A 159 0.23 -14.11 -16.15
C TYR A 159 -1.30 -14.18 -16.22
N GLY A 160 -1.98 -13.22 -15.60
CA GLY A 160 -3.45 -13.17 -15.46
C GLY A 160 -4.06 -14.17 -14.47
N GLY A 161 -3.25 -15.07 -13.90
CA GLY A 161 -3.68 -15.98 -12.84
C GLY A 161 -3.65 -15.32 -11.45
N TRP A 162 -4.24 -16.00 -10.47
CA TRP A 162 -4.11 -15.61 -9.08
C TRP A 162 -2.72 -15.96 -8.55
N ALA A 163 -2.04 -14.95 -8.01
CA ALA A 163 -0.81 -15.14 -7.24
C ALA A 163 -1.14 -15.26 -5.76
N THR A 164 -0.47 -16.17 -5.08
CA THR A 164 -0.61 -16.37 -3.64
C THR A 164 0.73 -16.13 -2.97
N TRP A 165 0.72 -15.37 -1.87
CA TRP A 165 1.91 -15.07 -1.10
C TRP A 165 1.66 -15.27 0.39
N LEU A 166 2.68 -15.68 1.10
CA LEU A 166 2.75 -15.64 2.54
C LEU A 166 3.58 -14.41 2.93
N VAL A 167 3.03 -13.53 3.77
CA VAL A 167 3.66 -12.25 4.10
C VAL A 167 3.77 -12.10 5.61
N GLY A 168 4.99 -11.95 6.10
CA GLY A 168 5.27 -11.45 7.44
C GLY A 168 5.31 -9.92 7.42
N MET A 169 4.68 -9.29 8.41
CA MET A 169 4.63 -7.85 8.56
C MET A 169 4.96 -7.43 9.98
N VAL A 170 5.70 -6.34 10.09
CA VAL A 170 5.93 -5.61 11.34
C VAL A 170 5.43 -4.19 11.16
N GLU A 171 4.59 -3.72 12.06
CA GLU A 171 4.12 -2.34 12.10
C GLU A 171 4.46 -1.73 13.46
N ASN A 172 5.12 -0.58 13.46
CA ASN A 172 5.43 0.19 14.65
C ASN A 172 4.77 1.56 14.56
N ASN A 173 3.91 1.85 15.53
CA ASN A 173 3.15 3.08 15.60
C ASN A 173 3.67 3.95 16.73
N ALA A 174 3.64 5.27 16.57
CA ALA A 174 4.06 6.23 17.58
C ALA A 174 3.17 7.47 17.59
N GLY A 175 3.15 8.21 18.71
CA GLY A 175 2.34 9.40 18.91
C GLY A 175 0.95 9.06 19.45
N ALA A 176 -0.07 9.24 18.64
CA ALA A 176 -1.46 9.02 19.03
C ALA A 176 -1.87 7.55 19.17
N LEU A 177 -1.03 6.62 18.79
CA LEU A 177 -1.23 5.17 18.94
C LEU A 177 -0.16 4.56 19.85
N SER A 178 -0.41 3.31 20.25
CA SER A 178 0.55 2.51 21.00
C SER A 178 1.88 2.40 20.27
N GLY A 179 2.99 2.62 20.97
CA GLY A 179 4.35 2.44 20.45
C GLY A 179 4.85 0.99 20.51
N THR A 180 4.00 0.01 20.77
CA THR A 180 4.36 -1.40 20.78
C THR A 180 4.35 -1.94 19.35
N PRO A 181 5.46 -2.53 18.85
CA PRO A 181 5.48 -3.17 17.54
C PRO A 181 4.44 -4.28 17.46
N GLU A 182 3.72 -4.35 16.35
CA GLU A 182 2.75 -5.40 16.02
C GLU A 182 3.33 -6.29 14.92
N TYR A 183 3.30 -7.60 15.14
CA TYR A 183 3.72 -8.61 14.17
C TYR A 183 2.49 -9.28 13.57
N SER A 184 2.44 -9.43 12.25
CA SER A 184 1.31 -10.07 11.59
C SER A 184 1.78 -11.10 10.57
N LEU A 185 0.99 -12.16 10.42
CA LEU A 185 1.13 -13.14 9.36
C LEU A 185 -0.08 -13.05 8.45
N LEU A 186 0.15 -12.84 7.15
CA LEU A 186 -0.87 -12.57 6.16
C LEU A 186 -0.78 -13.56 5.00
N ALA A 187 -1.92 -14.00 4.50
CA ALA A 187 -2.05 -14.59 3.17
C ALA A 187 -2.47 -13.49 2.20
N ARG A 188 -1.74 -13.35 1.09
CA ARG A 188 -2.00 -12.37 0.04
C ARG A 188 -2.40 -13.10 -1.23
N PHE A 189 -3.49 -12.65 -1.83
CA PHE A 189 -3.98 -13.11 -3.12
C PHE A 189 -4.15 -11.91 -4.03
N PHE A 190 -3.58 -11.98 -5.22
CA PHE A 190 -3.78 -10.89 -6.17
C PHE A 190 -3.82 -11.38 -7.62
N ASN A 191 -4.48 -10.58 -8.45
CA ASN A 191 -4.42 -10.63 -9.90
C ASN A 191 -4.33 -9.19 -10.45
N GLU A 192 -4.49 -9.02 -11.75
CA GLU A 192 -4.38 -7.69 -12.40
C GLU A 192 -5.31 -6.63 -11.81
N LYS A 193 -6.49 -7.01 -11.29
CA LYS A 193 -7.56 -6.09 -10.87
C LYS A 193 -7.82 -6.08 -9.38
N ALA A 194 -7.48 -7.16 -8.68
CA ALA A 194 -7.83 -7.34 -7.28
C ALA A 194 -6.62 -7.75 -6.45
N TRP A 195 -6.54 -7.21 -5.25
CA TRP A 195 -5.57 -7.54 -4.23
C TRP A 195 -6.29 -7.74 -2.90
N ILE A 196 -6.06 -8.87 -2.28
CA ILE A 196 -6.66 -9.25 -1.01
C ILE A 196 -5.54 -9.71 -0.08
N GLU A 197 -5.41 -9.11 1.08
CA GLU A 197 -4.60 -9.62 2.18
C GLU A 197 -5.49 -9.91 3.36
N ALA A 198 -5.32 -11.07 3.97
CA ALA A 198 -6.02 -11.44 5.19
C ALA A 198 -5.09 -12.22 6.12
N GLY A 199 -5.19 -11.98 7.41
CA GLY A 199 -4.39 -12.67 8.41
C GLY A 199 -4.68 -12.20 9.82
N VAL A 200 -3.72 -12.45 10.70
CA VAL A 200 -3.84 -12.14 12.12
C VAL A 200 -2.54 -11.52 12.63
N ASN A 201 -2.65 -10.69 13.66
CA ASN A 201 -1.48 -10.19 14.37
C ASN A 201 -1.09 -11.13 15.54
N ASP A 202 0.00 -10.79 16.21
CA ASP A 202 0.55 -11.52 17.37
C ASP A 202 -0.37 -11.53 18.60
N ARG A 203 -1.41 -10.68 18.62
CA ARG A 203 -2.47 -10.64 19.64
C ARG A 203 -3.71 -11.45 19.23
N GLY A 204 -3.74 -12.02 18.02
CA GLY A 204 -4.88 -12.74 17.48
C GLY A 204 -5.94 -11.85 16.82
N ASP A 205 -5.68 -10.55 16.67
CA ASP A 205 -6.61 -9.65 16.01
C ASP A 205 -6.57 -9.81 14.50
N PRO A 206 -7.73 -9.80 13.80
CA PRO A 206 -7.77 -9.95 12.37
C PRO A 206 -7.24 -8.71 11.64
N ARG A 207 -6.57 -8.94 10.52
CA ARG A 207 -6.19 -7.92 9.54
C ARG A 207 -6.76 -8.25 8.18
N LEU A 208 -7.27 -7.23 7.48
CA LEU A 208 -7.83 -7.35 6.14
C LEU A 208 -7.44 -6.13 5.32
N MET A 209 -6.90 -6.36 4.13
CA MET A 209 -6.73 -5.31 3.13
C MET A 209 -7.33 -5.77 1.80
N LEU A 210 -8.11 -4.91 1.21
CA LEU A 210 -8.75 -5.09 -0.10
C LEU A 210 -8.34 -3.94 -1.01
N MET A 211 -7.97 -4.26 -2.25
CA MET A 211 -7.72 -3.24 -3.27
C MET A 211 -8.29 -3.72 -4.61
N PHE A 212 -8.94 -2.81 -5.31
CA PHE A 212 -9.51 -3.06 -6.62
C PHE A 212 -9.11 -1.94 -7.59
N ASN A 213 -8.72 -2.33 -8.81
CA ASN A 213 -8.36 -1.45 -9.91
C ASN A 213 -9.38 -1.56 -11.04
N PHE A 214 -9.88 -0.41 -11.49
CA PHE A 214 -10.88 -0.28 -12.57
C PHE A 214 -10.33 0.53 -13.73
#